data_8132a99f6d4894b7c188f21b15aa61b3
#
_entry.id   8132a99f6d4894b7c188f21b15aa61b3
#
_cell.length_a   1.000
_cell.length_b   1.000
_cell.length_c   1.000
_cell.angle_alpha   90.00
_cell.angle_beta   90.00
_cell.angle_gamma   90.00
#
_symmetry.space_group_name_H-M   'P 1'
#
loop_
_entity.id
_entity.type
_entity.pdbx_description
1 polymer ?
#
loop_
_entity_poly.entity_id
_entity_poly.type
_entity_poly.pdbx_seq_one_letter_code
_entity_poly.pdbx_strand_id
1 'polypeptide(L)'
;MKKAFFILLATFMPFISLASEKGLDQKIDEAFKPFSDFVSSIVFFEVFEGAPFVIILLVCSALFFTLYFGFPNIRFFGKAINVVRGKYDHVDHSSAGNNDLAVDGDIKDTIADESKEGEVTHFQALATAVSGTVGNGNIAGVALAIALGGPGATFWMIVCGLLGMSSKFVECTLGVQYRDIGKDGTVYGGPMYYLSKGLKEKGFATLGKVTAVLFAIFCIGGSFGGGNAAQSNQATIVLKDLMGLSSTSAGAIIGIILALIIGVIIIGGIKRIASVTEKIVPFMAVMYLLACLYIIFTNFSFIDDAFSLIFTEAFNPKAIGVGGVIGVLLVGFKRAAFSNEAGAGSASIAHSAVKTKYSASEGLVALLEPFIDTVVICTMTALVIIIFNFGGESGKQQFQYGKVEVQEEFQAVELNKKLYKVEKEQIVVNADTIQKTNKGYPIESVATWEDSLGNEVSDRDTTFFIASAYAKINGVDYKKEGDSYIVGGEKHKDFKGKVMIDGKLYEGAGITTQAFS
;
A
#
# COMPACT_ATOMS: atom_id res chain seq x y z
N MET A 1 -19.48 29.33 -8.33
CA MET A 1 -19.29 27.90 -8.06
C MET A 1 -20.13 26.96 -8.94
N LYS A 2 -21.44 27.12 -9.06
CA LYS A 2 -22.27 26.23 -9.92
C LYS A 2 -21.86 26.20 -11.41
N LYS A 3 -21.48 27.33 -12.01
CA LYS A 3 -21.04 27.39 -13.42
C LYS A 3 -19.68 26.72 -13.65
N ALA A 4 -18.73 26.83 -12.70
CA ALA A 4 -17.43 26.17 -12.79
C ALA A 4 -17.54 24.65 -12.67
N PHE A 5 -18.46 24.16 -11.85
CA PHE A 5 -18.75 22.72 -11.72
C PHE A 5 -19.32 22.12 -13.00
N PHE A 6 -20.26 22.84 -13.67
CA PHE A 6 -20.83 22.39 -14.96
C PHE A 6 -19.82 22.46 -16.10
N ILE A 7 -18.91 23.43 -16.11
CA ILE A 7 -17.83 23.51 -17.11
C ILE A 7 -16.83 22.36 -16.90
N LEU A 8 -16.49 22.03 -15.65
CA LEU A 8 -15.64 20.88 -15.33
C LEU A 8 -16.29 19.55 -15.75
N LEU A 9 -17.58 19.38 -15.50
CA LEU A 9 -18.34 18.19 -15.92
C LEU A 9 -18.44 18.10 -17.44
N ALA A 10 -18.65 19.21 -18.15
CA ALA A 10 -18.75 19.26 -19.61
C ALA A 10 -17.41 19.01 -20.32
N THR A 11 -16.28 19.35 -19.70
CA THR A 11 -14.93 19.04 -20.23
C THR A 11 -14.58 17.55 -20.09
N PHE A 12 -15.22 16.80 -19.19
CA PHE A 12 -15.01 15.36 -19.04
C PHE A 12 -15.94 14.48 -19.90
N MET A 13 -17.03 15.03 -20.42
CA MET A 13 -17.97 14.28 -21.25
C MET A 13 -17.45 13.73 -22.59
N PRO A 14 -16.51 14.38 -23.32
CA PRO A 14 -16.01 13.84 -24.58
C PRO A 14 -15.11 12.61 -24.41
N PHE A 15 -14.61 12.31 -23.21
CA PHE A 15 -13.71 11.19 -22.97
C PHE A 15 -14.42 9.83 -22.83
N ILE A 16 -15.76 9.80 -22.77
CA ILE A 16 -16.54 8.57 -22.59
C ILE A 16 -16.79 7.84 -23.93
N SER A 17 -16.52 8.47 -25.06
CA SER A 17 -16.95 8.01 -26.40
C SER A 17 -15.87 7.41 -27.30
N LEU A 18 -14.64 7.16 -26.81
CA LEU A 18 -13.59 6.52 -27.61
C LEU A 18 -13.39 5.07 -27.17
N ALA A 19 -14.19 4.17 -27.73
CA ALA A 19 -13.90 2.74 -27.77
C ALA A 19 -12.68 2.50 -28.68
N SER A 20 -11.48 2.69 -28.13
CA SER A 20 -10.21 2.30 -28.73
C SER A 20 -9.77 1.01 -28.05
N GLU A 21 -9.05 0.15 -28.74
CA GLU A 21 -8.54 -1.14 -28.26
C GLU A 21 -7.73 -1.08 -26.94
N LYS A 22 -7.27 0.11 -26.54
CA LYS A 22 -6.65 0.38 -25.24
C LYS A 22 -7.54 1.29 -24.42
N GLY A 23 -7.83 0.91 -23.17
CA GLY A 23 -8.57 1.75 -22.22
C GLY A 23 -7.91 3.11 -21.99
N LEU A 24 -8.68 4.10 -21.53
CA LEU A 24 -8.18 5.44 -21.22
C LEU A 24 -7.12 5.39 -20.11
N ASP A 25 -7.30 4.50 -19.12
CA ASP A 25 -6.38 4.18 -18.03
C ASP A 25 -5.02 3.72 -18.56
N GLN A 26 -4.99 2.80 -19.53
CA GLN A 26 -3.74 2.32 -20.14
C GLN A 26 -3.00 3.41 -20.92
N LYS A 27 -3.73 4.29 -21.61
CA LYS A 27 -3.13 5.42 -22.33
C LYS A 27 -2.51 6.44 -21.38
N ILE A 28 -3.17 6.70 -20.25
CA ILE A 28 -2.65 7.59 -19.21
C ILE A 28 -1.39 6.97 -18.58
N ASP A 29 -1.43 5.68 -18.25
CA ASP A 29 -0.29 4.96 -17.67
C ASP A 29 0.92 4.99 -18.60
N GLU A 30 0.73 4.64 -19.88
CA GLU A 30 1.79 4.69 -20.90
C GLU A 30 2.39 6.10 -21.09
N ALA A 31 1.57 7.15 -21.01
CA ALA A 31 2.01 8.54 -21.12
C ALA A 31 2.80 9.01 -19.89
N PHE A 32 2.42 8.56 -18.70
CA PHE A 32 3.07 8.92 -17.43
C PHE A 32 4.30 8.06 -17.13
N LYS A 33 4.37 6.84 -17.67
CA LYS A 33 5.42 5.88 -17.38
C LYS A 33 6.85 6.43 -17.52
N PRO A 34 7.25 7.15 -18.60
CA PRO A 34 8.61 7.68 -18.71
C PRO A 34 8.97 8.67 -17.59
N PHE A 35 8.00 9.50 -17.18
CA PHE A 35 8.18 10.42 -16.07
C PHE A 35 8.28 9.69 -14.74
N SER A 36 7.42 8.71 -14.50
CA SER A 36 7.44 7.86 -13.31
C SER A 36 8.77 7.09 -13.20
N ASP A 37 9.24 6.48 -14.30
CA ASP A 37 10.50 5.75 -14.33
C ASP A 37 11.70 6.66 -14.05
N PHE A 38 11.71 7.88 -14.59
CA PHE A 38 12.75 8.87 -14.32
C PHE A 38 12.76 9.28 -12.84
N VAL A 39 11.62 9.63 -12.26
CA VAL A 39 11.52 9.99 -10.82
C VAL A 39 11.92 8.80 -9.94
N SER A 40 11.46 7.62 -10.28
CA SER A 40 11.79 6.40 -9.54
C SER A 40 13.28 6.11 -9.56
N SER A 41 13.97 6.32 -10.69
CA SER A 41 15.42 6.11 -10.79
C SER A 41 16.22 7.03 -9.88
N ILE A 42 15.73 8.23 -9.60
CA ILE A 42 16.35 9.19 -8.67
C ILE A 42 16.03 8.84 -7.22
N VAL A 43 14.74 8.64 -6.91
CA VAL A 43 14.26 8.44 -5.54
C VAL A 43 14.72 7.09 -4.98
N PHE A 44 14.64 6.04 -5.81
CA PHE A 44 15.03 4.69 -5.43
C PHE A 44 16.43 4.32 -5.98
N PHE A 45 17.32 5.31 -6.09
CA PHE A 45 18.72 5.06 -6.43
C PHE A 45 19.29 3.99 -5.49
N GLU A 46 19.72 2.88 -6.04
CA GLU A 46 20.27 1.75 -5.28
C GLU A 46 21.74 1.95 -4.96
N VAL A 47 22.10 1.85 -3.69
CA VAL A 47 23.51 1.89 -3.24
C VAL A 47 24.17 0.54 -3.51
N PHE A 48 23.39 -0.54 -3.35
CA PHE A 48 23.71 -1.90 -3.76
C PHE A 48 22.42 -2.60 -4.16
N GLU A 49 22.53 -3.73 -4.85
CA GLU A 49 21.40 -4.43 -5.43
C GLU A 49 20.24 -4.64 -4.44
N GLY A 50 19.07 -4.10 -4.79
CA GLY A 50 17.85 -4.17 -3.99
C GLY A 50 17.77 -3.20 -2.81
N ALA A 51 18.80 -2.38 -2.53
CA ALA A 51 18.84 -1.46 -1.40
C ALA A 51 18.80 0.02 -1.81
N PRO A 52 17.61 0.62 -1.93
CA PRO A 52 17.48 2.03 -2.23
C PRO A 52 18.07 2.92 -1.14
N PHE A 53 18.81 3.96 -1.53
CA PHE A 53 19.42 4.92 -0.60
C PHE A 53 18.43 5.51 0.39
N VAL A 54 17.22 5.82 -0.06
CA VAL A 54 16.17 6.40 0.81
C VAL A 54 15.78 5.46 1.96
N ILE A 55 15.72 4.17 1.72
CA ILE A 55 15.38 3.18 2.77
C ILE A 55 16.51 3.09 3.80
N ILE A 56 17.76 3.04 3.33
CA ILE A 56 18.93 3.03 4.21
C ILE A 56 18.93 4.29 5.08
N LEU A 57 18.69 5.46 4.48
CA LEU A 57 18.65 6.73 5.23
C LEU A 57 17.54 6.75 6.28
N LEU A 58 16.33 6.32 5.95
CA LEU A 58 15.20 6.28 6.89
C LEU A 58 15.49 5.34 8.08
N VAL A 59 15.99 4.15 7.79
CA VAL A 59 16.29 3.15 8.84
C VAL A 59 17.45 3.60 9.73
N CYS A 60 18.53 4.09 9.13
CA CYS A 60 19.68 4.61 9.90
C CYS A 60 19.26 5.82 10.77
N SER A 61 18.42 6.71 10.25
CA SER A 61 17.90 7.83 11.02
C SER A 61 17.02 7.37 12.18
N ALA A 62 16.13 6.41 11.93
CA ALA A 62 15.26 5.84 12.97
C ALA A 62 16.05 5.14 14.07
N LEU A 63 17.08 4.38 13.69
CA LEU A 63 18.01 3.74 14.64
C LEU A 63 18.79 4.79 15.43
N PHE A 64 19.33 5.81 14.74
CA PHE A 64 20.02 6.92 15.39
C PHE A 64 19.14 7.61 16.44
N PHE A 65 17.91 8.00 16.10
CA PHE A 65 17.01 8.65 17.05
C PHE A 65 16.63 7.72 18.20
N THR A 66 16.44 6.44 17.93
CA THR A 66 16.14 5.44 18.98
C THR A 66 17.27 5.36 20.01
N LEU A 67 18.52 5.29 19.54
CA LEU A 67 19.70 5.23 20.41
C LEU A 67 19.97 6.59 21.08
N TYR A 68 19.91 7.68 20.35
CA TYR A 68 20.21 9.02 20.84
C TYR A 68 19.28 9.45 21.99
N PHE A 69 17.98 9.18 21.87
CA PHE A 69 16.99 9.49 22.91
C PHE A 69 16.83 8.36 23.96
N GLY A 70 17.63 7.32 23.89
CA GLY A 70 17.61 6.22 24.85
C GLY A 70 16.31 5.43 24.84
N PHE A 71 15.89 4.97 23.67
CA PHE A 71 14.68 4.16 23.46
C PHE A 71 13.39 4.87 23.89
N PRO A 72 13.05 6.03 23.33
CA PRO A 72 11.85 6.77 23.69
C PRO A 72 10.58 5.97 23.45
N ASN A 73 10.56 5.12 22.43
CA ASN A 73 9.49 4.20 22.08
C ASN A 73 9.11 3.23 23.19
N ILE A 74 10.07 2.81 24.03
CA ILE A 74 9.83 1.93 25.19
C ILE A 74 9.61 2.77 26.45
N ARG A 75 10.53 3.71 26.74
CA ARG A 75 10.54 4.46 28.00
C ARG A 75 9.33 5.37 28.17
N PHE A 76 8.83 5.93 27.10
CA PHE A 76 7.78 6.95 27.15
C PHE A 76 6.43 6.47 26.62
N PHE A 77 6.31 5.20 26.22
CA PHE A 77 5.07 4.63 25.69
C PHE A 77 3.85 4.86 26.60
N GLY A 78 3.99 4.55 27.89
CA GLY A 78 2.91 4.78 28.87
C GLY A 78 2.61 6.26 29.08
N LYS A 79 3.61 7.17 28.95
CA LYS A 79 3.38 8.61 28.99
C LYS A 79 2.62 9.09 27.78
N ALA A 80 2.96 8.60 26.60
CA ALA A 80 2.26 8.89 25.35
C ALA A 80 0.75 8.61 25.48
N ILE A 81 0.38 7.43 25.97
CA ILE A 81 -1.02 7.06 26.24
C ILE A 81 -1.67 8.03 27.23
N ASN A 82 -0.96 8.42 28.29
CA ASN A 82 -1.50 9.35 29.28
C ASN A 82 -1.73 10.74 28.71
N VAL A 83 -0.87 11.23 27.80
CA VAL A 83 -1.06 12.51 27.09
C VAL A 83 -2.33 12.44 26.25
N VAL A 84 -2.49 11.41 25.43
CA VAL A 84 -3.69 11.22 24.59
C VAL A 84 -4.98 11.14 25.43
N ARG A 85 -4.91 10.57 26.64
CA ARG A 85 -6.04 10.48 27.59
C ARG A 85 -6.34 11.79 28.33
N GLY A 86 -5.61 12.86 28.07
CA GLY A 86 -5.78 14.16 28.71
C GLY A 86 -5.29 14.22 30.17
N LYS A 87 -4.50 13.25 30.62
CA LYS A 87 -4.02 13.25 32.03
C LYS A 87 -3.16 14.46 32.38
N TYR A 88 -2.54 15.08 31.38
CA TYR A 88 -1.66 16.23 31.52
C TYR A 88 -2.27 17.55 31.00
N ASP A 89 -3.54 17.57 30.63
CA ASP A 89 -4.21 18.78 30.10
C ASP A 89 -4.16 19.96 31.10
N HIS A 90 -4.17 19.66 32.42
CA HIS A 90 -4.02 20.69 33.45
C HIS A 90 -2.66 21.41 33.42
N VAL A 91 -1.62 20.78 32.88
CA VAL A 91 -0.29 21.38 32.72
C VAL A 91 -0.32 22.37 31.56
N ASP A 92 -1.02 22.05 30.48
CA ASP A 92 -1.21 22.95 29.34
C ASP A 92 -2.11 24.15 29.71
N HIS A 93 -3.06 23.94 30.65
CA HIS A 93 -3.99 24.97 31.12
C HIS A 93 -3.50 25.77 32.34
N SER A 94 -2.28 25.49 32.84
CA SER A 94 -1.71 26.32 33.91
C SER A 94 -1.46 27.74 33.37
N SER A 95 -2.50 28.56 33.52
CA SER A 95 -2.44 29.97 33.14
C SER A 95 -1.42 30.71 34.00
N ALA A 96 -0.75 31.69 33.42
CA ALA A 96 0.05 32.68 34.11
C ALA A 96 -0.73 33.52 35.13
N GLY A 97 -1.89 33.01 35.61
CA GLY A 97 -2.80 33.66 36.54
C GLY A 97 -2.37 33.66 38.00
N ASN A 98 -1.37 32.89 38.40
CA ASN A 98 -0.84 32.87 39.76
C ASN A 98 0.62 33.31 39.79
N ASN A 99 0.83 34.56 40.04
CA ASN A 99 1.97 35.24 40.72
C ASN A 99 3.43 34.87 40.39
N ASP A 100 3.73 34.08 39.39
CA ASP A 100 5.09 33.85 38.99
C ASP A 100 5.47 34.72 37.79
N LEU A 101 6.53 35.50 37.96
CA LEU A 101 7.17 36.25 36.91
C LEU A 101 7.50 35.32 35.74
N ALA A 102 7.15 35.73 34.53
CA ALA A 102 7.63 35.06 33.35
C ALA A 102 9.15 34.96 33.40
N VAL A 103 9.66 33.76 33.10
CA VAL A 103 11.09 33.43 33.20
C VAL A 103 11.96 34.34 32.31
N ASP A 104 11.37 35.02 31.33
CA ASP A 104 12.04 35.88 30.36
C ASP A 104 11.73 37.39 30.48
N GLY A 105 11.11 37.82 31.57
CA GLY A 105 10.89 39.28 31.83
C GLY A 105 9.75 39.91 31.04
N ASP A 106 8.87 39.16 30.41
CA ASP A 106 7.70 39.64 29.72
C ASP A 106 6.61 40.12 30.70
N ILE A 107 5.88 41.16 30.28
CA ILE A 107 4.84 41.80 31.10
C ILE A 107 3.63 40.83 31.17
N LYS A 108 3.14 40.63 32.38
CA LYS A 108 2.10 39.69 32.79
C LYS A 108 0.78 39.72 31.97
N ASP A 109 0.52 40.82 31.30
CA ASP A 109 -0.71 41.07 30.53
C ASP A 109 -0.59 40.76 29.03
N THR A 110 0.59 40.35 28.57
CA THR A 110 0.85 40.08 27.15
C THR A 110 0.89 38.59 26.80
N ILE A 111 0.88 37.70 27.79
CA ILE A 111 0.87 36.25 27.55
C ILE A 111 -0.59 35.84 27.32
N ALA A 112 -0.98 35.72 26.06
CA ALA A 112 -2.17 34.98 25.69
C ALA A 112 -2.05 33.56 26.24
N ASP A 113 -3.17 32.95 26.65
CA ASP A 113 -3.23 31.57 27.09
C ASP A 113 -2.83 30.65 25.91
N GLU A 114 -1.55 30.32 25.83
CA GLU A 114 -0.97 29.50 24.74
C GLU A 114 -1.59 28.10 24.65
N SER A 115 -2.28 27.65 25.70
CA SER A 115 -3.03 26.40 25.68
C SER A 115 -4.24 26.43 24.73
N LYS A 116 -4.67 27.64 24.34
CA LYS A 116 -5.72 27.85 23.33
C LYS A 116 -5.16 27.96 21.92
N GLU A 117 -3.85 28.05 21.75
CA GLU A 117 -3.20 28.14 20.46
C GLU A 117 -3.11 26.77 19.80
N GLY A 118 -3.87 26.61 18.72
CA GLY A 118 -3.99 25.36 17.97
C GLY A 118 -5.41 25.12 17.51
N GLU A 119 -5.59 24.12 16.69
CA GLU A 119 -6.88 23.83 16.05
C GLU A 119 -7.53 22.55 16.57
N VAL A 120 -6.75 21.56 17.02
CA VAL A 120 -7.20 20.21 17.34
C VAL A 120 -6.63 19.72 18.68
N THR A 121 -7.27 18.71 19.30
CA THR A 121 -6.76 18.04 20.50
C THR A 121 -5.67 17.02 20.15
N HIS A 122 -4.91 16.54 21.14
CA HIS A 122 -3.94 15.45 20.99
C HIS A 122 -4.55 14.19 20.35
N PHE A 123 -5.74 13.78 20.80
CA PHE A 123 -6.44 12.64 20.23
C PHE A 123 -6.86 12.88 18.78
N GLN A 124 -7.35 14.08 18.45
CA GLN A 124 -7.73 14.46 17.08
C GLN A 124 -6.51 14.50 16.15
N ALA A 125 -5.37 15.01 16.61
CA ALA A 125 -4.13 15.03 15.84
C ALA A 125 -3.67 13.59 15.55
N LEU A 126 -3.62 12.73 16.58
CA LEU A 126 -3.30 11.31 16.42
C LEU A 126 -4.27 10.60 15.47
N ALA A 127 -5.58 10.77 15.66
CA ALA A 127 -6.58 10.14 14.80
C ALA A 127 -6.46 10.61 13.34
N THR A 128 -6.13 11.89 13.13
CA THR A 128 -5.90 12.44 11.79
C THR A 128 -4.65 11.84 11.15
N ALA A 129 -3.54 11.74 11.88
CA ALA A 129 -2.31 11.12 11.39
C ALA A 129 -2.52 9.62 11.10
N VAL A 130 -3.13 8.90 12.03
CA VAL A 130 -3.48 7.47 11.86
C VAL A 130 -4.44 7.25 10.67
N SER A 131 -5.33 8.21 10.37
CA SER A 131 -6.18 8.10 9.16
C SER A 131 -5.40 8.17 7.85
N GLY A 132 -4.25 8.81 7.85
CA GLY A 132 -3.36 8.88 6.69
C GLY A 132 -2.51 7.63 6.51
N THR A 133 -2.17 6.95 7.61
CA THR A 133 -1.28 5.79 7.61
C THR A 133 -2.04 4.46 7.62
N VAL A 134 -3.06 4.31 8.49
CA VAL A 134 -3.87 3.08 8.53
C VAL A 134 -4.85 3.03 7.38
N GLY A 135 -4.52 2.24 6.38
CA GLY A 135 -5.31 2.09 5.15
C GLY A 135 -4.82 0.92 4.32
N ASN A 136 -4.75 1.11 3.01
CA ASN A 136 -4.27 0.07 2.09
C ASN A 136 -2.80 -0.31 2.30
N GLY A 137 -1.99 0.53 2.94
CA GLY A 137 -0.64 0.20 3.38
C GLY A 137 -0.60 -1.02 4.30
N ASN A 138 -1.54 -1.08 5.24
CA ASN A 138 -1.67 -2.17 6.21
C ASN A 138 -2.35 -3.43 5.64
N ILE A 139 -3.10 -3.29 4.56
CA ILE A 139 -3.85 -4.37 3.92
C ILE A 139 -3.08 -4.86 2.70
N ALA A 140 -3.08 -4.08 1.62
CA ALA A 140 -2.41 -4.40 0.37
C ALA A 140 -0.88 -4.42 0.50
N GLY A 141 -0.31 -3.49 1.29
CA GLY A 141 1.13 -3.39 1.50
C GLY A 141 1.69 -4.60 2.24
N VAL A 142 1.00 -5.11 3.26
CA VAL A 142 1.38 -6.32 4.00
C VAL A 142 1.27 -7.55 3.10
N ALA A 143 0.16 -7.69 2.38
CA ALA A 143 -0.02 -8.77 1.42
C ALA A 143 1.11 -8.80 0.38
N LEU A 144 1.47 -7.62 -0.15
CA LEU A 144 2.56 -7.49 -1.10
C LEU A 144 3.94 -7.78 -0.47
N ALA A 145 4.15 -7.43 0.82
CA ALA A 145 5.36 -7.80 1.54
C ALA A 145 5.52 -9.32 1.66
N ILE A 146 4.43 -10.00 2.03
CA ILE A 146 4.40 -11.46 2.15
C ILE A 146 4.55 -12.12 0.79
N ALA A 147 3.88 -11.62 -0.24
CA ALA A 147 4.00 -12.15 -1.59
C ALA A 147 5.42 -12.04 -2.16
N LEU A 148 6.14 -10.95 -1.88
CA LEU A 148 7.50 -10.70 -2.36
C LEU A 148 8.58 -11.33 -1.48
N GLY A 149 8.47 -11.15 -0.16
CA GLY A 149 9.52 -11.47 0.80
C GLY A 149 9.21 -12.68 1.69
N GLY A 150 8.02 -13.29 1.52
CA GLY A 150 7.56 -14.36 2.40
C GLY A 150 7.13 -13.85 3.78
N PRO A 151 6.68 -14.75 4.67
CA PRO A 151 6.28 -14.45 6.05
C PRO A 151 7.34 -13.72 6.87
N GLY A 152 8.63 -13.98 6.61
CA GLY A 152 9.75 -13.35 7.30
C GLY A 152 9.81 -11.82 7.15
N ALA A 153 9.26 -11.26 6.06
CA ALA A 153 9.15 -9.83 5.88
C ALA A 153 8.34 -9.14 6.98
N THR A 154 7.37 -9.85 7.59
CA THR A 154 6.57 -9.36 8.72
C THR A 154 7.44 -9.04 9.93
N PHE A 155 8.40 -9.90 10.27
CA PHE A 155 9.34 -9.65 11.37
C PHE A 155 10.08 -8.32 11.17
N TRP A 156 10.62 -8.09 9.99
CA TRP A 156 11.36 -6.87 9.68
C TRP A 156 10.45 -5.63 9.57
N MET A 157 9.19 -5.80 9.19
CA MET A 157 8.19 -4.72 9.26
C MET A 157 7.97 -4.28 10.71
N ILE A 158 7.80 -5.21 11.65
CA ILE A 158 7.63 -4.92 13.08
C ILE A 158 8.87 -4.18 13.63
N VAL A 159 10.07 -4.66 13.32
CA VAL A 159 11.33 -4.00 13.75
C VAL A 159 11.40 -2.56 13.20
N CYS A 160 11.10 -2.36 11.93
CA CYS A 160 11.07 -1.03 11.32
C CYS A 160 9.99 -0.14 11.96
N GLY A 161 8.82 -0.67 12.27
CA GLY A 161 7.75 0.05 12.97
C GLY A 161 8.18 0.54 14.34
N LEU A 162 8.84 -0.33 15.14
CA LEU A 162 9.37 0.03 16.45
C LEU A 162 10.45 1.12 16.37
N LEU A 163 11.36 1.05 15.40
CA LEU A 163 12.36 2.10 15.17
C LEU A 163 11.70 3.39 14.67
N GLY A 164 10.69 3.29 13.78
CA GLY A 164 9.95 4.40 13.21
C GLY A 164 9.25 5.27 14.26
N MET A 165 8.83 4.69 15.41
CA MET A 165 8.26 5.45 16.52
C MET A 165 9.18 6.60 16.95
N SER A 166 10.49 6.39 17.01
CA SER A 166 11.46 7.42 17.40
C SER A 166 11.61 8.51 16.34
N SER A 167 11.49 8.18 15.05
CA SER A 167 11.46 9.18 13.98
C SER A 167 10.21 10.06 14.06
N LYS A 168 9.04 9.46 14.30
CA LYS A 168 7.78 10.19 14.49
C LYS A 168 7.85 11.14 15.68
N PHE A 169 8.43 10.68 16.81
CA PHE A 169 8.68 11.54 17.96
C PHE A 169 9.43 12.82 17.58
N VAL A 170 10.51 12.69 16.82
CA VAL A 170 11.35 13.84 16.44
C VAL A 170 10.62 14.74 15.45
N GLU A 171 10.07 14.19 14.37
CA GLU A 171 9.44 14.99 13.31
C GLU A 171 8.22 15.76 13.80
N CYS A 172 7.39 15.16 14.67
CA CYS A 172 6.20 15.82 15.20
C CYS A 172 6.54 16.82 16.30
N THR A 173 7.56 16.56 17.13
CA THR A 173 8.12 17.57 18.05
C THR A 173 8.59 18.80 17.29
N LEU A 174 9.36 18.62 16.21
CA LEU A 174 9.83 19.73 15.38
C LEU A 174 8.67 20.45 14.66
N GLY A 175 7.64 19.70 14.23
CA GLY A 175 6.43 20.25 13.61
C GLY A 175 5.73 21.27 14.49
N VAL A 176 5.56 20.96 15.79
CA VAL A 176 4.97 21.88 16.78
C VAL A 176 5.94 22.99 17.16
N GLN A 177 7.23 22.69 17.35
CA GLN A 177 8.24 23.66 17.79
C GLN A 177 8.41 24.83 16.82
N TYR A 178 8.35 24.56 15.52
CA TYR A 178 8.63 25.56 14.47
C TYR A 178 7.38 26.03 13.71
N ARG A 179 6.18 25.69 14.18
CA ARG A 179 4.92 26.13 13.57
C ARG A 179 4.73 27.64 13.63
N ASP A 180 3.91 28.17 12.73
CA ASP A 180 3.37 29.52 12.79
C ASP A 180 1.87 29.45 13.08
N ILE A 181 1.37 30.40 13.85
CA ILE A 181 -0.05 30.56 14.15
C ILE A 181 -0.52 31.87 13.57
N GLY A 182 -1.45 31.82 12.64
CA GLY A 182 -2.04 32.98 12.01
C GLY A 182 -2.91 33.79 12.97
N LYS A 183 -3.19 35.04 12.65
CA LYS A 183 -4.07 35.89 13.44
C LYS A 183 -5.50 35.37 13.57
N ASP A 184 -5.92 34.52 12.66
CA ASP A 184 -7.20 33.79 12.62
C ASP A 184 -7.17 32.46 13.40
N GLY A 185 -6.03 32.14 14.04
CA GLY A 185 -5.82 30.88 14.75
C GLY A 185 -5.51 29.70 13.86
N THR A 186 -5.33 29.89 12.55
CA THR A 186 -4.92 28.82 11.63
C THR A 186 -3.46 28.44 11.87
N VAL A 187 -3.17 27.15 11.98
CA VAL A 187 -1.83 26.64 12.21
C VAL A 187 -1.13 26.29 10.91
N TYR A 188 0.08 26.76 10.76
CA TYR A 188 0.96 26.48 9.63
C TYR A 188 2.23 25.79 10.15
N GLY A 189 2.35 24.49 9.93
CA GLY A 189 3.46 23.69 10.45
C GLY A 189 3.90 22.56 9.52
N GLY A 190 4.82 21.75 10.01
CA GLY A 190 5.38 20.64 9.26
C GLY A 190 6.78 20.90 8.72
N PRO A 191 7.32 20.02 7.85
CA PRO A 191 8.72 20.10 7.41
C PRO A 191 9.11 21.39 6.73
N MET A 192 8.20 22.03 5.98
CA MET A 192 8.47 23.31 5.35
C MET A 192 8.91 24.37 6.37
N TYR A 193 8.34 24.32 7.58
CA TYR A 193 8.59 25.29 8.65
C TYR A 193 9.85 24.94 9.44
N TYR A 194 10.00 23.69 9.91
CA TYR A 194 11.18 23.35 10.68
C TYR A 194 12.45 23.27 9.84
N LEU A 195 12.38 22.92 8.55
CA LEU A 195 13.54 22.99 7.65
C LEU A 195 13.97 24.44 7.42
N SER A 196 13.01 25.34 7.11
CA SER A 196 13.34 26.74 6.83
C SER A 196 13.84 27.49 8.07
N LYS A 197 13.18 27.31 9.23
CA LYS A 197 13.51 28.02 10.47
C LYS A 197 14.68 27.35 11.22
N GLY A 198 14.61 26.04 11.43
CA GLY A 198 15.63 25.33 12.19
C GLY A 198 17.00 25.33 11.53
N LEU A 199 17.08 25.16 10.19
CA LEU A 199 18.35 25.29 9.47
C LEU A 199 18.85 26.74 9.43
N LYS A 200 17.95 27.74 9.42
CA LYS A 200 18.35 29.14 9.55
C LYS A 200 19.01 29.41 10.90
N GLU A 201 18.48 28.91 12.00
CA GLU A 201 19.07 29.02 13.35
C GLU A 201 20.47 28.40 13.43
N LYS A 202 20.74 27.34 12.63
CA LYS A 202 22.04 26.70 12.52
C LYS A 202 22.99 27.36 11.52
N GLY A 203 22.60 28.50 10.91
CA GLY A 203 23.41 29.22 9.93
C GLY A 203 23.23 28.77 8.47
N PHE A 204 22.37 27.78 8.21
CA PHE A 204 22.15 27.20 6.87
C PHE A 204 20.85 27.72 6.22
N ALA A 205 20.60 29.03 6.25
CA ALA A 205 19.32 29.61 5.81
C ALA A 205 18.94 29.29 4.36
N THR A 206 19.89 29.31 3.43
CA THR A 206 19.65 29.02 2.00
C THR A 206 19.29 27.53 1.81
N LEU A 207 20.02 26.63 2.45
CA LEU A 207 19.74 25.21 2.44
C LEU A 207 18.33 24.92 2.99
N GLY A 208 17.98 25.57 4.12
CA GLY A 208 16.66 25.45 4.72
C GLY A 208 15.52 25.86 3.80
N LYS A 209 15.67 26.97 3.08
CA LYS A 209 14.66 27.40 2.10
C LYS A 209 14.53 26.42 0.91
N VAL A 210 15.65 25.98 0.35
CA VAL A 210 15.64 25.06 -0.79
C VAL A 210 15.00 23.73 -0.41
N THR A 211 15.42 23.14 0.71
CA THR A 211 14.86 21.86 1.18
C THR A 211 13.38 21.96 1.56
N ALA A 212 12.95 23.09 2.14
CA ALA A 212 11.55 23.34 2.45
C ALA A 212 10.67 23.40 1.19
N VAL A 213 11.13 24.06 0.13
CA VAL A 213 10.41 24.13 -1.16
C VAL A 213 10.38 22.74 -1.83
N LEU A 214 11.51 22.04 -1.86
CA LEU A 214 11.57 20.68 -2.42
C LEU A 214 10.62 19.74 -1.67
N PHE A 215 10.61 19.81 -0.33
CA PHE A 215 9.68 19.01 0.46
C PHE A 215 8.22 19.33 0.10
N ALA A 216 7.86 20.62 -0.03
CA ALA A 216 6.49 21.00 -0.39
C ALA A 216 6.06 20.41 -1.75
N ILE A 217 6.93 20.46 -2.75
CA ILE A 217 6.68 19.90 -4.07
C ILE A 217 6.51 18.38 -3.98
N PHE A 218 7.42 17.68 -3.28
CA PHE A 218 7.34 16.23 -3.12
C PHE A 218 6.14 15.79 -2.28
N CYS A 219 5.77 16.56 -1.25
CA CYS A 219 4.60 16.29 -0.44
C CYS A 219 3.30 16.37 -1.26
N ILE A 220 3.18 17.38 -2.14
CA ILE A 220 2.05 17.49 -3.07
C ILE A 220 2.02 16.26 -4.00
N GLY A 221 3.15 15.91 -4.62
CA GLY A 221 3.25 14.74 -5.50
C GLY A 221 2.92 13.43 -4.77
N GLY A 222 3.45 13.24 -3.56
CA GLY A 222 3.17 12.09 -2.70
C GLY A 222 1.70 11.98 -2.32
N SER A 223 1.04 13.12 -2.04
CA SER A 223 -0.39 13.15 -1.72
C SER A 223 -1.25 12.73 -2.92
N PHE A 224 -0.90 13.14 -4.14
CA PHE A 224 -1.59 12.68 -5.35
C PHE A 224 -1.36 11.20 -5.64
N GLY A 225 -0.14 10.71 -5.53
CA GLY A 225 0.23 9.33 -5.85
C GLY A 225 -0.12 8.35 -4.72
N GLY A 226 0.71 8.31 -3.67
CA GLY A 226 0.57 7.37 -2.55
C GLY A 226 -0.65 7.63 -1.68
N GLY A 227 -0.94 8.91 -1.39
CA GLY A 227 -2.05 9.30 -0.53
C GLY A 227 -3.43 9.16 -1.20
N ASN A 228 -3.54 9.30 -2.52
CA ASN A 228 -4.82 9.27 -3.20
C ASN A 228 -4.91 8.17 -4.27
N ALA A 229 -4.13 8.25 -5.34
CA ALA A 229 -4.28 7.34 -6.48
C ALA A 229 -4.09 5.87 -6.10
N ALA A 230 -3.06 5.54 -5.33
CA ALA A 230 -2.83 4.18 -4.86
C ALA A 230 -3.94 3.69 -3.92
N GLN A 231 -4.43 4.54 -3.00
CA GLN A 231 -5.49 4.19 -2.06
C GLN A 231 -6.82 3.95 -2.79
N SER A 232 -7.22 4.86 -3.69
CA SER A 232 -8.47 4.73 -4.45
C SER A 232 -8.43 3.55 -5.43
N ASN A 233 -7.27 3.25 -6.03
CA ASN A 233 -7.09 2.10 -6.90
C ASN A 233 -7.36 0.79 -6.15
N GLN A 234 -6.68 0.57 -5.01
CA GLN A 234 -6.83 -0.66 -4.22
C GLN A 234 -8.27 -0.80 -3.67
N ALA A 235 -8.88 0.29 -3.19
CA ALA A 235 -10.27 0.28 -2.76
C ALA A 235 -11.22 -0.06 -3.90
N THR A 236 -10.97 0.46 -5.09
CA THR A 236 -11.78 0.18 -6.29
C THR A 236 -11.68 -1.28 -6.72
N ILE A 237 -10.48 -1.87 -6.67
CA ILE A 237 -10.28 -3.30 -6.99
C ILE A 237 -11.14 -4.16 -6.07
N VAL A 238 -11.06 -3.95 -4.76
CA VAL A 238 -11.83 -4.72 -3.77
C VAL A 238 -13.33 -4.53 -3.96
N LEU A 239 -13.80 -3.27 -4.18
CA LEU A 239 -15.22 -3.00 -4.38
C LEU A 239 -15.75 -3.63 -5.68
N LYS A 240 -14.98 -3.59 -6.76
CA LYS A 240 -15.34 -4.26 -8.02
C LYS A 240 -15.47 -5.77 -7.83
N ASP A 241 -14.52 -6.39 -7.15
CA ASP A 241 -14.51 -7.82 -6.88
C ASP A 241 -15.72 -8.23 -6.03
N LEU A 242 -15.97 -7.50 -4.94
CA LEU A 242 -17.08 -7.74 -4.01
C LEU A 242 -18.46 -7.59 -4.68
N MET A 243 -18.58 -6.66 -5.63
CA MET A 243 -19.83 -6.38 -6.37
C MET A 243 -19.95 -7.20 -7.66
N GLY A 244 -18.96 -8.02 -8.01
CA GLY A 244 -18.93 -8.80 -9.25
C GLY A 244 -18.87 -7.94 -10.52
N LEU A 245 -18.29 -6.73 -10.46
CA LEU A 245 -18.23 -5.78 -11.55
C LEU A 245 -16.96 -5.97 -12.39
N SER A 246 -17.10 -6.47 -13.61
CA SER A 246 -15.99 -6.66 -14.56
C SER A 246 -15.74 -5.45 -15.48
N SER A 247 -16.68 -4.51 -15.56
CA SER A 247 -16.60 -3.36 -16.47
C SER A 247 -15.50 -2.35 -16.06
N THR A 248 -14.74 -1.85 -17.02
CA THR A 248 -13.78 -0.74 -16.84
C THR A 248 -14.48 0.54 -16.37
N SER A 249 -15.69 0.80 -16.87
CA SER A 249 -16.50 1.97 -16.49
C SER A 249 -16.92 1.95 -15.01
N ALA A 250 -17.04 0.77 -14.38
CA ALA A 250 -17.39 0.65 -12.97
C ALA A 250 -16.32 1.30 -12.06
N GLY A 251 -15.05 1.15 -12.40
CA GLY A 251 -13.96 1.79 -11.66
C GLY A 251 -14.06 3.32 -11.65
N ALA A 252 -14.38 3.91 -12.80
CA ALA A 252 -14.57 5.35 -12.91
C ALA A 252 -15.75 5.86 -12.06
N ILE A 253 -16.87 5.13 -12.05
CA ILE A 253 -18.06 5.49 -11.25
C ILE A 253 -17.74 5.42 -9.75
N ILE A 254 -17.09 4.34 -9.30
CA ILE A 254 -16.65 4.19 -7.91
C ILE A 254 -15.71 5.34 -7.53
N GLY A 255 -14.73 5.66 -8.39
CA GLY A 255 -13.80 6.77 -8.18
C GLY A 255 -14.50 8.14 -8.04
N ILE A 256 -15.51 8.42 -8.84
CA ILE A 256 -16.30 9.66 -8.73
C ILE A 256 -17.05 9.71 -7.41
N ILE A 257 -17.68 8.61 -6.99
CA ILE A 257 -18.40 8.55 -5.71
C ILE A 257 -17.43 8.81 -4.55
N LEU A 258 -16.27 8.15 -4.54
CA LEU A 258 -15.24 8.35 -3.52
C LEU A 258 -14.74 9.80 -3.52
N ALA A 259 -14.49 10.40 -4.68
CA ALA A 259 -14.04 11.79 -4.79
C ALA A 259 -15.07 12.77 -4.22
N LEU A 260 -16.37 12.54 -4.43
CA LEU A 260 -17.42 13.38 -3.87
C LEU A 260 -17.48 13.29 -2.34
N ILE A 261 -17.41 12.07 -1.79
CA ILE A 261 -17.42 11.84 -0.33
C ILE A 261 -16.20 12.51 0.33
N ILE A 262 -15.01 12.28 -0.21
CA ILE A 262 -13.76 12.85 0.32
C ILE A 262 -13.77 14.37 0.15
N GLY A 263 -14.20 14.89 -0.98
CA GLY A 263 -14.29 16.33 -1.25
C GLY A 263 -15.13 17.08 -0.22
N VAL A 264 -16.26 16.49 0.20
CA VAL A 264 -17.10 17.07 1.27
C VAL A 264 -16.34 17.18 2.59
N ILE A 265 -15.43 16.26 2.89
CA ILE A 265 -14.66 16.26 4.14
C ILE A 265 -13.54 17.28 4.09
N ILE A 266 -12.69 17.24 3.04
CA ILE A 266 -11.45 18.02 2.99
C ILE A 266 -11.68 19.54 2.79
N ILE A 267 -12.78 19.94 2.17
CA ILE A 267 -13.11 21.38 1.96
C ILE A 267 -13.24 22.14 3.28
N GLY A 268 -13.53 21.47 4.39
CA GLY A 268 -13.63 22.09 5.71
C GLY A 268 -12.32 22.30 6.47
N GLY A 269 -11.17 21.97 5.85
CA GLY A 269 -9.84 22.08 6.46
C GLY A 269 -9.59 21.12 7.61
N ILE A 270 -8.47 21.32 8.33
CA ILE A 270 -7.99 20.38 9.36
C ILE A 270 -9.01 20.13 10.48
N LYS A 271 -9.75 21.13 10.91
CA LYS A 271 -10.79 20.99 11.95
C LYS A 271 -11.88 19.99 11.54
N ARG A 272 -12.34 20.07 10.29
CA ARG A 272 -13.36 19.16 9.78
C ARG A 272 -12.81 17.77 9.54
N ILE A 273 -11.63 17.68 8.96
CA ILE A 273 -10.92 16.40 8.78
C ILE A 273 -10.79 15.72 10.15
N ALA A 274 -10.23 16.40 11.15
CA ALA A 274 -10.02 15.86 12.48
C ALA A 274 -11.34 15.43 13.17
N SER A 275 -12.42 16.22 13.05
CA SER A 275 -13.73 15.87 13.61
C SER A 275 -14.38 14.63 12.96
N VAL A 276 -14.03 14.33 11.71
CA VAL A 276 -14.50 13.13 11.02
C VAL A 276 -13.62 11.93 11.37
N THR A 277 -12.29 12.11 11.30
CA THR A 277 -11.32 11.03 11.52
C THR A 277 -11.33 10.52 12.97
N GLU A 278 -11.54 11.39 13.97
CA GLU A 278 -11.64 10.98 15.39
C GLU A 278 -12.77 9.96 15.66
N LYS A 279 -13.78 9.91 14.78
CA LYS A 279 -14.92 8.97 14.89
C LYS A 279 -14.71 7.75 14.00
N ILE A 280 -14.34 7.97 12.74
CA ILE A 280 -14.25 6.91 11.74
C ILE A 280 -13.05 6.00 12.02
N VAL A 281 -11.88 6.56 12.35
CA VAL A 281 -10.65 5.79 12.48
C VAL A 281 -10.69 4.79 13.63
N PRO A 282 -11.09 5.15 14.86
CA PRO A 282 -11.22 4.17 15.94
C PRO A 282 -12.26 3.08 15.62
N PHE A 283 -13.39 3.45 15.01
CA PHE A 283 -14.42 2.49 14.62
C PHE A 283 -13.87 1.50 13.58
N MET A 284 -13.23 1.99 12.53
CA MET A 284 -12.61 1.18 11.49
C MET A 284 -11.54 0.24 12.07
N ALA A 285 -10.63 0.77 12.90
CA ALA A 285 -9.57 -0.01 13.52
C ALA A 285 -10.13 -1.13 14.43
N VAL A 286 -11.13 -0.82 15.25
CA VAL A 286 -11.77 -1.81 16.13
C VAL A 286 -12.46 -2.89 15.30
N MET A 287 -13.24 -2.54 14.28
CA MET A 287 -13.91 -3.50 13.40
C MET A 287 -12.89 -4.42 12.70
N TYR A 288 -11.81 -3.83 12.18
CA TYR A 288 -10.74 -4.58 11.53
C TYR A 288 -10.05 -5.55 12.51
N LEU A 289 -9.68 -5.07 13.70
CA LEU A 289 -9.05 -5.90 14.72
C LEU A 289 -9.98 -7.03 15.20
N LEU A 290 -11.28 -6.77 15.36
CA LEU A 290 -12.24 -7.81 15.72
C LEU A 290 -12.35 -8.88 14.64
N ALA A 291 -12.38 -8.50 13.36
CA ALA A 291 -12.38 -9.44 12.25
C ALA A 291 -11.08 -10.29 12.22
N CYS A 292 -9.91 -9.65 12.38
CA CYS A 292 -8.64 -10.38 12.48
C CYS A 292 -8.63 -11.34 13.68
N LEU A 293 -9.04 -10.89 14.85
CA LEU A 293 -9.10 -11.71 16.05
C LEU A 293 -10.05 -12.89 15.88
N TYR A 294 -11.22 -12.68 15.25
CA TYR A 294 -12.15 -13.76 14.95
C TYR A 294 -11.48 -14.85 14.11
N ILE A 295 -10.81 -14.47 13.01
CA ILE A 295 -10.12 -15.42 12.14
C ILE A 295 -8.99 -16.13 12.88
N ILE A 296 -8.19 -15.41 13.66
CA ILE A 296 -7.08 -15.97 14.43
C ILE A 296 -7.60 -16.97 15.48
N PHE A 297 -8.66 -16.63 16.22
CA PHE A 297 -9.21 -17.51 17.25
C PHE A 297 -9.91 -18.75 16.67
N THR A 298 -10.59 -18.62 15.53
CA THR A 298 -11.19 -19.79 14.86
C THR A 298 -10.14 -20.75 14.27
N ASN A 299 -8.93 -20.25 14.01
CA ASN A 299 -7.80 -21.01 13.47
C ASN A 299 -6.62 -21.08 14.45
N PHE A 300 -6.93 -21.16 15.75
CA PHE A 300 -5.95 -21.08 16.83
C PHE A 300 -4.80 -22.10 16.70
N SER A 301 -5.07 -23.28 16.15
CA SER A 301 -4.08 -24.35 15.95
C SER A 301 -2.93 -23.97 15.01
N PHE A 302 -3.08 -22.94 14.17
CA PHE A 302 -2.05 -22.51 13.23
C PHE A 302 -1.23 -21.31 13.71
N ILE A 303 -1.52 -20.79 14.90
CA ILE A 303 -0.83 -19.59 15.43
C ILE A 303 0.66 -19.87 15.66
N ASP A 304 1.00 -20.98 16.30
CA ASP A 304 2.38 -21.35 16.59
C ASP A 304 3.18 -21.55 15.29
N ASP A 305 2.56 -22.19 14.29
CA ASP A 305 3.16 -22.38 12.97
C ASP A 305 3.38 -21.03 12.26
N ALA A 306 2.41 -20.11 12.34
CA ALA A 306 2.52 -18.79 11.72
C ALA A 306 3.67 -17.97 12.34
N PHE A 307 3.78 -17.94 13.68
CA PHE A 307 4.89 -17.27 14.35
C PHE A 307 6.23 -17.95 14.05
N SER A 308 6.28 -19.28 14.12
CA SER A 308 7.48 -20.05 13.77
C SER A 308 7.95 -19.72 12.35
N LEU A 309 7.02 -19.63 11.40
CA LEU A 309 7.33 -19.29 10.02
C LEU A 309 7.84 -17.87 9.86
N ILE A 310 7.22 -16.89 10.54
CA ILE A 310 7.68 -15.50 10.54
C ILE A 310 9.12 -15.41 11.04
N PHE A 311 9.44 -16.04 12.18
CA PHE A 311 10.80 -16.00 12.75
C PHE A 311 11.81 -16.77 11.90
N THR A 312 11.45 -17.97 11.45
CA THR A 312 12.37 -18.81 10.68
C THR A 312 12.71 -18.17 9.34
N GLU A 313 11.74 -17.66 8.62
CA GLU A 313 11.96 -17.05 7.30
C GLU A 313 12.52 -15.63 7.37
N ALA A 314 12.48 -14.96 8.52
CA ALA A 314 13.18 -13.70 8.71
C ALA A 314 14.69 -13.85 8.60
N PHE A 315 15.24 -14.99 9.02
CA PHE A 315 16.69 -15.26 9.08
C PHE A 315 17.13 -16.39 8.14
N ASN A 316 16.19 -17.21 7.66
CA ASN A 316 16.45 -18.28 6.70
C ASN A 316 15.31 -18.34 5.66
N PRO A 317 15.22 -17.35 4.77
CA PRO A 317 14.10 -17.24 3.86
C PRO A 317 14.08 -18.37 2.83
N LYS A 318 12.90 -18.96 2.66
CA LYS A 318 12.62 -19.91 1.58
C LYS A 318 12.26 -19.22 0.26
N ALA A 319 11.92 -17.93 0.31
CA ALA A 319 11.62 -17.13 -0.88
C ALA A 319 12.89 -16.96 -1.72
N ILE A 320 13.04 -17.80 -2.73
CA ILE A 320 14.14 -17.75 -3.70
C ILE A 320 13.90 -16.55 -4.61
N GLY A 321 14.91 -15.70 -4.81
CA GLY A 321 14.82 -14.53 -5.70
C GLY A 321 14.79 -13.17 -5.00
N VAL A 322 14.73 -13.12 -3.67
CA VAL A 322 14.66 -11.86 -2.89
C VAL A 322 16.03 -11.42 -2.34
N GLY A 323 17.12 -12.09 -2.68
CA GLY A 323 18.45 -11.74 -2.16
C GLY A 323 18.73 -12.23 -0.73
N GLY A 324 18.12 -13.35 -0.31
CA GLY A 324 18.31 -13.95 1.01
C GLY A 324 17.78 -13.06 2.15
N VAL A 325 18.42 -13.13 3.33
CA VAL A 325 18.00 -12.39 4.54
C VAL A 325 17.94 -10.88 4.30
N ILE A 326 18.92 -10.33 3.59
CA ILE A 326 18.97 -8.89 3.29
C ILE A 326 17.79 -8.49 2.40
N GLY A 327 17.46 -9.29 1.40
CA GLY A 327 16.31 -9.02 0.54
C GLY A 327 14.99 -9.02 1.31
N VAL A 328 14.75 -10.00 2.18
CA VAL A 328 13.55 -10.07 3.04
C VAL A 328 13.49 -8.87 4.00
N LEU A 329 14.62 -8.50 4.62
CA LEU A 329 14.75 -7.32 5.46
C LEU A 329 14.37 -6.05 4.69
N LEU A 330 14.92 -5.86 3.49
CA LEU A 330 14.63 -4.69 2.65
C LEU A 330 13.17 -4.63 2.22
N VAL A 331 12.57 -5.75 1.88
CA VAL A 331 11.12 -5.84 1.57
C VAL A 331 10.31 -5.41 2.79
N GLY A 332 10.59 -5.96 3.97
CA GLY A 332 9.90 -5.61 5.21
C GLY A 332 10.05 -4.13 5.56
N PHE A 333 11.26 -3.59 5.49
CA PHE A 333 11.54 -2.18 5.79
C PHE A 333 10.88 -1.22 4.78
N LYS A 334 10.96 -1.53 3.50
CA LYS A 334 10.31 -0.74 2.44
C LYS A 334 8.81 -0.65 2.66
N ARG A 335 8.18 -1.76 3.05
CA ARG A 335 6.72 -1.81 3.29
C ARG A 335 6.32 -1.12 4.59
N ALA A 336 7.07 -1.29 5.67
CA ALA A 336 6.83 -0.57 6.91
C ALA A 336 6.99 0.94 6.74
N ALA A 337 8.06 1.40 6.11
CA ALA A 337 8.29 2.82 5.84
C ALA A 337 7.18 3.44 4.97
N PHE A 338 6.64 2.68 4.01
CA PHE A 338 5.48 3.12 3.21
C PHE A 338 4.19 3.14 4.05
N SER A 339 3.99 2.18 4.97
CA SER A 339 2.79 2.09 5.78
C SER A 339 2.72 3.19 6.83
N ASN A 340 3.75 3.29 7.69
CA ASN A 340 3.74 4.23 8.83
C ASN A 340 4.30 5.63 8.50
N GLU A 341 4.88 5.82 7.32
CA GLU A 341 5.47 7.09 6.87
C GLU A 341 6.47 7.72 7.85
N ALA A 342 7.11 6.93 8.72
CA ALA A 342 8.05 7.45 9.71
C ALA A 342 9.32 8.01 9.06
N GLY A 343 9.59 9.30 9.32
CA GLY A 343 10.67 10.05 8.68
C GLY A 343 10.28 10.69 7.35
N ALA A 344 9.06 10.46 6.84
CA ALA A 344 8.55 11.13 5.64
C ALA A 344 8.14 12.58 5.90
N GLY A 345 7.80 12.93 7.14
CA GLY A 345 7.45 14.30 7.54
C GLY A 345 5.97 14.64 7.38
N SER A 346 5.17 13.84 6.70
CA SER A 346 3.74 14.08 6.44
C SER A 346 2.93 14.24 7.73
N ALA A 347 3.13 13.35 8.71
CA ALA A 347 2.43 13.37 9.99
C ALA A 347 2.67 14.67 10.78
N SER A 348 3.86 15.24 10.70
CA SER A 348 4.16 16.48 11.42
C SER A 348 3.31 17.67 10.97
N ILE A 349 2.71 17.64 9.78
CA ILE A 349 1.75 18.65 9.31
C ILE A 349 0.45 18.57 10.13
N ALA A 350 -0.09 17.36 10.30
CA ALA A 350 -1.31 17.15 11.10
C ALA A 350 -1.07 17.42 12.59
N HIS A 351 0.03 16.88 13.13
CA HIS A 351 0.40 17.04 14.54
C HIS A 351 0.75 18.49 14.90
N SER A 352 1.22 19.32 13.96
CA SER A 352 1.50 20.72 14.22
C SER A 352 0.24 21.53 14.60
N ALA A 353 -0.95 21.07 14.21
CA ALA A 353 -2.21 21.73 14.51
C ALA A 353 -2.71 21.54 15.96
N VAL A 354 -2.02 20.76 16.78
CA VAL A 354 -2.45 20.43 18.15
C VAL A 354 -2.44 21.66 19.07
N LYS A 355 -3.38 21.68 20.02
CA LYS A 355 -3.45 22.66 21.11
C LYS A 355 -2.50 22.26 22.22
N THR A 356 -1.27 22.73 22.17
CA THR A 356 -0.26 22.54 23.22
C THR A 356 0.83 23.59 23.14
N LYS A 357 1.37 23.97 24.27
CA LYS A 357 2.59 24.79 24.39
C LYS A 357 3.87 23.97 24.49
N TYR A 358 3.76 22.65 24.70
CA TYR A 358 4.90 21.75 24.85
C TYR A 358 5.06 20.87 23.61
N SER A 359 5.96 21.24 22.72
CA SER A 359 6.22 20.49 21.48
C SER A 359 6.53 19.01 21.70
N ALA A 360 7.24 18.66 22.77
CA ALA A 360 7.58 17.29 23.10
C ALA A 360 6.35 16.45 23.52
N SER A 361 5.27 17.05 24.03
CA SER A 361 4.04 16.31 24.36
C SER A 361 3.43 15.69 23.12
N GLU A 362 3.39 16.43 22.02
CA GLU A 362 2.87 15.93 20.76
C GLU A 362 3.83 14.93 20.08
N GLY A 363 5.14 15.14 20.23
CA GLY A 363 6.10 14.11 19.81
C GLY A 363 5.88 12.79 20.52
N LEU A 364 5.55 12.80 21.84
CA LEU A 364 5.18 11.58 22.56
C LEU A 364 3.90 10.94 22.03
N VAL A 365 2.89 11.73 21.68
CA VAL A 365 1.65 11.22 21.05
C VAL A 365 1.97 10.54 19.73
N ALA A 366 2.81 11.15 18.90
CA ALA A 366 3.19 10.63 17.60
C ALA A 366 3.97 9.29 17.66
N LEU A 367 4.58 8.94 18.80
CA LEU A 367 5.14 7.59 19.02
C LEU A 367 4.11 6.47 18.80
N LEU A 368 2.83 6.74 19.13
CA LEU A 368 1.78 5.73 19.06
C LEU A 368 1.36 5.39 17.63
N GLU A 369 1.59 6.29 16.68
CA GLU A 369 1.16 6.11 15.29
C GLU A 369 1.81 4.90 14.62
N PRO A 370 3.16 4.74 14.54
CA PRO A 370 3.78 3.54 13.96
C PRO A 370 3.49 2.27 14.76
N PHE A 371 3.26 2.39 16.07
CA PHE A 371 2.88 1.26 16.88
C PHE A 371 1.49 0.73 16.49
N ILE A 372 0.50 1.61 16.40
CA ILE A 372 -0.86 1.24 15.99
C ILE A 372 -0.85 0.71 14.55
N ASP A 373 -0.23 1.45 13.65
CA ASP A 373 -0.18 1.16 12.22
C ASP A 373 0.55 -0.16 11.92
N THR A 374 1.83 -0.21 12.28
CA THR A 374 2.71 -1.29 11.80
C THR A 374 2.80 -2.44 12.82
N VAL A 375 3.03 -2.13 14.11
CA VAL A 375 3.23 -3.19 15.10
C VAL A 375 1.92 -3.93 15.39
N VAL A 376 0.78 -3.23 15.42
CA VAL A 376 -0.52 -3.87 15.69
C VAL A 376 -1.20 -4.27 14.38
N ILE A 377 -1.62 -3.32 13.57
CA ILE A 377 -2.54 -3.60 12.44
C ILE A 377 -1.84 -4.41 11.34
N CYS A 378 -0.62 -4.04 10.92
CA CYS A 378 0.10 -4.83 9.92
C CYS A 378 0.40 -6.25 10.39
N THR A 379 0.72 -6.43 11.69
CA THR A 379 0.96 -7.77 12.26
C THR A 379 -0.31 -8.62 12.24
N MET A 380 -1.45 -8.03 12.60
CA MET A 380 -2.74 -8.74 12.54
C MET A 380 -3.08 -9.17 11.12
N THR A 381 -2.91 -8.28 10.14
CA THR A 381 -3.08 -8.61 8.71
C THR A 381 -2.15 -9.74 8.28
N ALA A 382 -0.87 -9.66 8.65
CA ALA A 382 0.11 -10.69 8.30
C ALA A 382 -0.25 -12.05 8.88
N LEU A 383 -0.66 -12.10 10.15
CA LEU A 383 -1.08 -13.35 10.79
C LEU A 383 -2.28 -13.96 10.07
N VAL A 384 -3.30 -13.16 9.73
CA VAL A 384 -4.46 -13.64 8.98
C VAL A 384 -4.06 -14.24 7.64
N ILE A 385 -3.22 -13.54 6.85
CA ILE A 385 -2.77 -14.02 5.54
C ILE A 385 -1.93 -15.31 5.69
N ILE A 386 -1.06 -15.39 6.68
CA ILE A 386 -0.20 -16.55 6.91
C ILE A 386 -1.04 -17.74 7.37
N ILE A 387 -1.97 -17.53 8.32
CA ILE A 387 -2.88 -18.58 8.81
C ILE A 387 -3.79 -19.09 7.71
N PHE A 388 -4.33 -18.22 6.86
CA PHE A 388 -5.12 -18.58 5.70
C PHE A 388 -4.36 -19.57 4.80
N ASN A 389 -3.06 -19.37 4.64
CA ASN A 389 -2.24 -20.26 3.81
C ASN A 389 -2.06 -21.68 4.40
N PHE A 390 -2.32 -21.89 5.70
CA PHE A 390 -2.35 -23.21 6.32
C PHE A 390 -3.73 -23.87 6.31
N GLY A 391 -4.81 -23.12 6.10
CA GLY A 391 -6.21 -23.57 6.21
C GLY A 391 -6.71 -24.46 5.06
N GLY A 392 -5.89 -24.81 4.07
CA GLY A 392 -6.28 -25.73 2.99
C GLY A 392 -6.57 -27.15 3.49
N GLU A 393 -7.47 -27.89 2.81
CA GLU A 393 -8.03 -29.21 3.18
C GLU A 393 -7.02 -30.31 3.57
N SER A 394 -5.73 -30.08 3.45
CA SER A 394 -4.67 -31.06 3.77
C SER A 394 -3.50 -30.47 4.56
N GLY A 395 -3.64 -29.27 5.15
CA GLY A 395 -2.51 -28.59 5.80
C GLY A 395 -1.37 -28.22 4.83
N LYS A 396 -1.63 -28.27 3.53
CA LYS A 396 -0.68 -27.83 2.50
C LYS A 396 -0.88 -26.35 2.25
N GLN A 397 0.22 -25.64 2.01
CA GLN A 397 0.18 -24.23 1.63
C GLN A 397 -0.70 -24.05 0.38
N GLN A 398 -1.68 -23.14 0.45
CA GLN A 398 -2.58 -22.84 -0.66
C GLN A 398 -1.87 -22.12 -1.80
N PHE A 399 -0.83 -21.33 -1.49
CA PHE A 399 -0.01 -20.64 -2.49
C PHE A 399 1.45 -20.56 -2.04
N GLN A 400 2.35 -20.43 -3.00
CA GLN A 400 3.78 -20.29 -2.74
C GLN A 400 4.17 -18.79 -2.73
N TYR A 401 4.79 -18.35 -1.65
CA TYR A 401 5.33 -17.00 -1.55
C TYR A 401 6.50 -16.81 -2.54
N GLY A 402 6.51 -15.66 -3.21
CA GLY A 402 7.61 -15.24 -4.07
C GLY A 402 7.80 -16.02 -5.37
N LYS A 403 6.88 -16.93 -5.69
CA LYS A 403 7.09 -17.88 -6.79
C LYS A 403 5.89 -18.04 -7.73
N VAL A 404 5.47 -16.95 -8.37
CA VAL A 404 4.76 -17.12 -9.65
C VAL A 404 5.82 -16.98 -10.75
N GLU A 405 6.36 -18.09 -11.21
CA GLU A 405 7.44 -18.11 -12.21
C GLU A 405 6.96 -18.78 -13.48
N VAL A 406 7.35 -18.20 -14.61
CA VAL A 406 7.24 -18.85 -15.92
C VAL A 406 8.29 -19.94 -15.99
N GLN A 407 7.85 -21.20 -15.97
CA GLN A 407 8.73 -22.37 -16.02
C GLN A 407 9.21 -22.64 -17.43
N GLU A 408 8.33 -22.44 -18.42
CA GLU A 408 8.57 -22.71 -19.82
C GLU A 408 7.64 -21.89 -20.70
N GLU A 409 8.15 -21.36 -21.81
CA GLU A 409 7.35 -20.80 -22.90
C GLU A 409 7.43 -21.72 -24.11
N PHE A 410 6.29 -22.04 -24.71
CA PHE A 410 6.22 -22.96 -25.84
C PHE A 410 5.09 -22.61 -26.80
N GLN A 411 5.17 -23.17 -28.00
CA GLN A 411 4.07 -23.12 -28.95
C GLN A 411 3.25 -24.41 -28.88
N ALA A 412 1.94 -24.27 -28.91
CA ALA A 412 1.05 -25.42 -28.93
C ALA A 412 -0.19 -25.20 -29.78
N VAL A 413 -0.79 -26.28 -30.23
CA VAL A 413 -2.12 -26.32 -30.82
C VAL A 413 -3.10 -26.80 -29.75
N GLU A 414 -4.19 -26.07 -29.58
CA GLU A 414 -5.28 -26.45 -28.66
C GLU A 414 -6.34 -27.23 -29.41
N LEU A 415 -6.60 -28.46 -28.97
CA LEU A 415 -7.64 -29.32 -29.50
C LEU A 415 -8.42 -29.94 -28.33
N ASN A 416 -9.75 -29.73 -28.31
CA ASN A 416 -10.63 -30.25 -27.26
C ASN A 416 -10.11 -29.94 -25.82
N LYS A 417 -9.68 -28.71 -25.57
CA LYS A 417 -9.10 -28.25 -24.30
C LYS A 417 -7.78 -28.94 -23.92
N LYS A 418 -7.15 -29.70 -24.81
CA LYS A 418 -5.84 -30.31 -24.62
C LYS A 418 -4.82 -29.61 -25.49
N LEU A 419 -3.64 -29.32 -24.92
CA LEU A 419 -2.54 -28.68 -25.61
C LEU A 419 -1.56 -29.73 -26.17
N TYR A 420 -1.23 -29.57 -27.44
CA TYR A 420 -0.24 -30.38 -28.13
C TYR A 420 0.95 -29.48 -28.48
N LYS A 421 2.08 -29.68 -27.81
CA LYS A 421 3.29 -28.88 -28.04
C LYS A 421 3.80 -29.04 -29.47
N VAL A 422 4.27 -27.92 -30.02
CA VAL A 422 4.90 -27.89 -31.32
C VAL A 422 6.41 -28.08 -31.17
N GLU A 423 6.93 -29.14 -31.73
CA GLU A 423 8.37 -29.41 -31.79
C GLU A 423 8.80 -29.57 -33.26
N LYS A 424 9.77 -28.77 -33.68
CA LYS A 424 10.30 -28.80 -35.07
C LYS A 424 9.19 -28.75 -36.15
N GLU A 425 8.22 -27.86 -35.97
CA GLU A 425 7.04 -27.69 -36.85
C GLU A 425 6.12 -28.92 -36.94
N GLN A 426 6.15 -29.80 -35.93
CA GLN A 426 5.33 -30.99 -35.81
C GLN A 426 4.57 -31.00 -34.48
N ILE A 427 3.41 -31.66 -34.48
CA ILE A 427 2.64 -31.99 -33.26
C ILE A 427 2.35 -33.50 -33.27
N VAL A 428 2.27 -34.12 -32.09
CA VAL A 428 1.88 -35.52 -31.96
C VAL A 428 0.49 -35.60 -31.35
N VAL A 429 -0.46 -36.14 -32.09
CA VAL A 429 -1.85 -36.32 -31.69
C VAL A 429 -2.19 -37.81 -31.81
N ASN A 430 -2.56 -38.48 -30.72
CA ASN A 430 -2.92 -39.90 -30.69
C ASN A 430 -1.86 -40.82 -31.34
N ALA A 431 -0.57 -40.55 -31.11
CA ALA A 431 0.60 -41.22 -31.70
C ALA A 431 0.89 -40.85 -33.16
N ASP A 432 0.07 -40.09 -33.84
CA ASP A 432 0.33 -39.61 -35.19
C ASP A 432 1.12 -38.30 -35.17
N THR A 433 2.14 -38.21 -36.00
CA THR A 433 2.94 -37.02 -36.15
C THR A 433 2.39 -36.17 -37.30
N ILE A 434 1.86 -35.00 -36.97
CA ILE A 434 1.23 -34.08 -37.91
C ILE A 434 2.21 -32.93 -38.20
N GLN A 435 2.56 -32.74 -39.47
CA GLN A 435 3.45 -31.66 -39.89
C GLN A 435 2.66 -30.37 -40.21
N LYS A 436 3.29 -29.26 -39.96
CA LYS A 436 2.78 -27.94 -40.32
C LYS A 436 2.69 -27.78 -41.83
N THR A 437 1.57 -27.22 -42.28
CA THR A 437 1.34 -26.79 -43.66
C THR A 437 1.21 -25.28 -43.74
N ASN A 438 1.09 -24.69 -44.94
CA ASN A 438 0.88 -23.25 -45.12
C ASN A 438 -0.45 -22.75 -44.48
N LYS A 439 -1.41 -23.67 -44.20
CA LYS A 439 -2.71 -23.36 -43.57
C LYS A 439 -2.73 -23.66 -42.07
N GLY A 440 -1.69 -24.29 -41.52
CA GLY A 440 -1.62 -24.74 -40.13
C GLY A 440 -1.43 -26.25 -40.02
N TYR A 441 -1.83 -26.83 -38.89
CA TYR A 441 -1.73 -28.27 -38.61
C TYR A 441 -3.05 -28.97 -39.03
N PRO A 442 -3.07 -29.80 -40.07
CA PRO A 442 -4.28 -30.48 -40.55
C PRO A 442 -4.65 -31.63 -39.60
N ILE A 443 -5.82 -31.53 -38.97
CA ILE A 443 -6.32 -32.58 -38.09
C ILE A 443 -7.69 -33.01 -38.65
N GLU A 444 -7.81 -34.30 -38.91
CA GLU A 444 -9.08 -34.88 -39.35
C GLU A 444 -10.07 -34.94 -38.18
N SER A 445 -11.22 -34.30 -38.34
CA SER A 445 -12.36 -34.42 -37.44
C SER A 445 -13.40 -35.36 -38.07
N VAL A 446 -13.96 -36.25 -37.25
CA VAL A 446 -15.03 -37.11 -37.68
C VAL A 446 -16.33 -36.66 -37.03
N ALA A 447 -17.28 -36.20 -37.83
CA ALA A 447 -18.64 -35.94 -37.41
C ALA A 447 -19.54 -37.09 -37.88
N THR A 448 -20.27 -37.70 -36.97
CA THR A 448 -21.24 -38.74 -37.29
C THR A 448 -22.65 -38.19 -37.18
N TRP A 449 -23.50 -38.45 -38.20
CA TRP A 449 -24.94 -38.16 -38.20
C TRP A 449 -25.68 -39.34 -38.82
N GLU A 450 -26.95 -39.47 -38.48
CA GLU A 450 -27.82 -40.47 -39.12
C GLU A 450 -28.39 -39.92 -40.45
N ASP A 451 -28.30 -40.73 -41.52
CA ASP A 451 -28.95 -40.42 -42.81
C ASP A 451 -30.48 -40.68 -42.74
N SER A 452 -31.19 -40.34 -43.81
CA SER A 452 -32.64 -40.52 -43.90
C SER A 452 -33.11 -42.00 -43.82
N LEU A 453 -32.18 -42.97 -43.81
CA LEU A 453 -32.40 -44.40 -43.70
C LEU A 453 -32.00 -44.96 -42.33
N GLY A 454 -31.54 -44.08 -41.41
CA GLY A 454 -31.09 -44.48 -40.08
C GLY A 454 -29.65 -45.08 -40.03
N ASN A 455 -28.89 -44.90 -41.11
CA ASN A 455 -27.48 -45.34 -41.12
C ASN A 455 -26.60 -44.23 -40.55
N GLU A 456 -25.61 -44.61 -39.73
CA GLU A 456 -24.61 -43.71 -39.24
C GLU A 456 -23.63 -43.34 -40.35
N VAL A 457 -23.65 -42.05 -40.76
CA VAL A 457 -22.77 -41.54 -41.80
C VAL A 457 -21.68 -40.70 -41.08
N SER A 458 -20.43 -41.04 -41.35
CA SER A 458 -19.28 -40.28 -40.85
C SER A 458 -18.69 -39.42 -41.97
N ASP A 459 -18.60 -38.13 -41.74
CA ASP A 459 -17.87 -37.24 -42.61
C ASP A 459 -16.52 -36.88 -41.96
N ARG A 460 -15.46 -36.98 -42.76
CA ARG A 460 -14.12 -36.60 -42.33
C ARG A 460 -13.80 -35.26 -42.98
N ASP A 461 -13.76 -34.24 -42.14
CA ASP A 461 -13.33 -32.93 -42.57
C ASP A 461 -11.93 -32.62 -41.99
N THR A 462 -11.08 -32.07 -42.80
CA THR A 462 -9.73 -31.65 -42.37
C THR A 462 -9.77 -30.23 -41.88
N THR A 463 -9.74 -30.04 -40.58
CA THR A 463 -9.66 -28.71 -39.95
C THR A 463 -8.22 -28.33 -39.71
N PHE A 464 -7.87 -27.09 -40.05
CA PHE A 464 -6.51 -26.56 -39.86
C PHE A 464 -6.44 -25.75 -38.56
N PHE A 465 -5.57 -26.17 -37.67
CA PHE A 465 -5.33 -25.49 -36.39
C PHE A 465 -4.06 -24.67 -36.44
N ILE A 466 -4.10 -23.47 -35.84
CA ILE A 466 -2.93 -22.58 -35.77
C ILE A 466 -2.33 -22.67 -34.39
N ALA A 467 -1.00 -22.83 -34.34
CA ALA A 467 -0.28 -22.82 -33.07
C ALA A 467 -0.33 -21.44 -32.42
N SER A 468 -0.61 -21.41 -31.15
CA SER A 468 -0.56 -20.20 -30.31
C SER A 468 0.59 -20.33 -29.30
N ALA A 469 1.04 -19.19 -28.79
CA ALA A 469 2.03 -19.18 -27.73
C ALA A 469 1.38 -19.46 -26.36
N TYR A 470 2.04 -20.27 -25.57
CA TYR A 470 1.65 -20.64 -24.21
C TYR A 470 2.84 -20.53 -23.27
N ALA A 471 2.56 -20.43 -21.98
CA ALA A 471 3.55 -20.48 -20.92
C ALA A 471 3.07 -21.42 -19.81
N LYS A 472 3.98 -22.22 -19.27
CA LYS A 472 3.72 -23.03 -18.08
C LYS A 472 4.07 -22.19 -16.85
N ILE A 473 3.07 -21.91 -16.02
CA ILE A 473 3.17 -21.11 -14.81
C ILE A 473 2.66 -21.95 -13.63
N ASN A 474 3.53 -22.22 -12.66
CA ASN A 474 3.22 -23.07 -11.51
C ASN A 474 2.59 -24.44 -11.92
N GLY A 475 3.10 -25.04 -13.00
CA GLY A 475 2.63 -26.35 -13.50
C GLY A 475 1.37 -26.31 -14.36
N VAL A 476 0.72 -25.17 -14.54
CA VAL A 476 -0.47 -24.97 -15.38
C VAL A 476 -0.10 -24.20 -16.65
N ASP A 477 -0.69 -24.60 -17.76
CA ASP A 477 -0.43 -23.98 -19.06
C ASP A 477 -1.40 -22.82 -19.32
N TYR A 478 -0.88 -21.64 -19.58
CA TYR A 478 -1.64 -20.42 -19.88
C TYR A 478 -1.30 -19.87 -21.25
N LYS A 479 -2.29 -19.30 -21.93
CA LYS A 479 -2.11 -18.67 -23.24
C LYS A 479 -1.29 -17.38 -23.11
N LYS A 480 -0.35 -17.17 -24.04
CA LYS A 480 0.48 -15.96 -24.15
C LYS A 480 0.06 -15.15 -25.36
N GLU A 481 -0.16 -13.85 -25.19
CA GLU A 481 -0.44 -12.90 -26.28
C GLU A 481 0.57 -11.74 -26.24
N GLY A 482 1.48 -11.72 -27.22
CA GLY A 482 2.61 -10.79 -27.22
C GLY A 482 3.47 -10.98 -25.97
N ASP A 483 3.68 -9.91 -25.20
CA ASP A 483 4.45 -9.92 -23.94
C ASP A 483 3.60 -10.19 -22.69
N SER A 484 2.33 -10.62 -22.86
CA SER A 484 1.41 -10.81 -21.75
C SER A 484 0.89 -12.24 -21.68
N TYR A 485 0.64 -12.72 -20.45
CA TYR A 485 0.06 -14.03 -20.14
C TYR A 485 -1.41 -13.85 -19.77
N ILE A 486 -2.28 -14.73 -20.23
CA ILE A 486 -3.72 -14.69 -19.91
C ILE A 486 -3.96 -15.67 -18.75
N VAL A 487 -4.18 -15.15 -17.56
CA VAL A 487 -4.47 -15.93 -16.35
C VAL A 487 -5.82 -15.48 -15.79
N GLY A 488 -6.74 -16.41 -15.57
CA GLY A 488 -8.08 -16.09 -15.10
C GLY A 488 -8.91 -15.19 -16.03
N GLY A 489 -8.52 -15.11 -17.32
CA GLY A 489 -9.15 -14.21 -18.30
C GLY A 489 -8.55 -12.80 -18.38
N GLU A 490 -7.59 -12.47 -17.52
CA GLU A 490 -6.90 -11.19 -17.50
C GLU A 490 -5.47 -11.27 -18.07
N LYS A 491 -4.98 -10.15 -18.63
CA LYS A 491 -3.64 -10.06 -19.22
C LYS A 491 -2.64 -9.53 -18.19
N HIS A 492 -1.56 -10.29 -17.95
CA HIS A 492 -0.48 -9.94 -17.04
C HIS A 492 0.85 -9.93 -17.78
N LYS A 493 1.65 -8.87 -17.63
CA LYS A 493 3.01 -8.77 -18.21
C LYS A 493 4.06 -9.43 -17.33
N ASP A 494 3.85 -9.40 -16.01
CA ASP A 494 4.74 -10.02 -15.02
C ASP A 494 3.93 -10.52 -13.81
N PHE A 495 4.60 -11.24 -12.93
CA PHE A 495 4.00 -11.85 -11.75
C PHE A 495 4.62 -11.36 -10.44
N LYS A 496 5.47 -10.32 -10.51
CA LYS A 496 6.15 -9.80 -9.32
C LYS A 496 5.15 -9.24 -8.31
N GLY A 497 5.16 -9.79 -7.10
CA GLY A 497 4.25 -9.40 -6.03
C GLY A 497 2.83 -9.97 -6.15
N LYS A 498 2.64 -10.93 -7.06
CA LYS A 498 1.37 -11.64 -7.21
C LYS A 498 1.48 -13.04 -6.62
N VAL A 499 0.36 -13.56 -6.19
CA VAL A 499 0.21 -14.97 -5.77
C VAL A 499 -0.90 -15.62 -6.57
N MET A 500 -0.78 -16.91 -6.79
CA MET A 500 -1.80 -17.69 -7.50
C MET A 500 -2.62 -18.48 -6.48
N ILE A 501 -3.94 -18.26 -6.49
CA ILE A 501 -4.91 -18.96 -5.65
C ILE A 501 -6.00 -19.49 -6.59
N ASP A 502 -6.24 -20.80 -6.61
CA ASP A 502 -7.26 -21.45 -7.44
C ASP A 502 -7.23 -21.04 -8.92
N GLY A 503 -6.02 -20.95 -9.50
CA GLY A 503 -5.81 -20.60 -10.91
C GLY A 503 -6.03 -19.13 -11.27
N LYS A 504 -6.24 -18.25 -10.29
CA LYS A 504 -6.32 -16.80 -10.45
C LYS A 504 -5.15 -16.11 -9.77
N LEU A 505 -4.74 -14.97 -10.34
CA LEU A 505 -3.66 -14.15 -9.79
C LEU A 505 -4.25 -13.04 -8.91
N TYR A 506 -3.73 -12.91 -7.71
CA TYR A 506 -4.09 -11.87 -6.75
C TYR A 506 -2.86 -11.04 -6.38
N GLU A 507 -3.07 -9.74 -6.16
CA GLU A 507 -2.04 -8.82 -5.67
C GLU A 507 -2.62 -7.85 -4.64
N GLY A 508 -1.77 -7.31 -3.79
CA GLY A 508 -2.14 -6.28 -2.83
C GLY A 508 -3.36 -6.64 -2.00
N ALA A 509 -4.37 -5.76 -2.01
CA ALA A 509 -5.59 -5.94 -1.22
C ALA A 509 -6.40 -7.19 -1.62
N GLY A 510 -6.30 -7.66 -2.86
CA GLY A 510 -6.95 -8.88 -3.32
C GLY A 510 -6.49 -10.13 -2.55
N ILE A 511 -5.20 -10.24 -2.22
CA ILE A 511 -4.66 -11.34 -1.40
C ILE A 511 -5.28 -11.31 0.00
N THR A 512 -5.36 -10.13 0.61
CA THR A 512 -5.96 -9.98 1.94
C THR A 512 -7.46 -10.28 1.90
N THR A 513 -8.17 -9.84 0.87
CA THR A 513 -9.60 -10.14 0.71
C THR A 513 -9.85 -11.65 0.67
N GLN A 514 -9.02 -12.41 -0.05
CA GLN A 514 -9.12 -13.88 -0.07
C GLN A 514 -8.86 -14.50 1.32
N ALA A 515 -7.95 -13.93 2.11
CA ALA A 515 -7.67 -14.40 3.46
C ALA A 515 -8.78 -14.10 4.47
N PHE A 516 -9.67 -13.15 4.16
CA PHE A 516 -10.84 -12.79 4.99
C PHE A 516 -12.15 -13.44 4.51
N SER A 517 -12.18 -14.02 3.31
CA SER A 517 -13.36 -14.72 2.77
C SER A 517 -13.45 -16.16 3.27
#